data_364247b356c792fc0aaa68c886c61a8b
#
_entry.id   364247b356c792fc0aaa68c886c61a8b
#
_cell.length_a   1.000
_cell.length_b   1.000
_cell.length_c   1.000
_cell.angle_alpha   90.00
_cell.angle_beta   90.00
_cell.angle_gamma   90.00
#
_symmetry.space_group_name_H-M   'P 1'
#
loop_
_entity.id
_entity.type
_entity.pdbx_description
1 polymer ?
#
loop_
_entity_poly.entity_id
_entity_poly.type
_entity_poly.pdbx_seq_one_letter_code
_entity_poly.pdbx_strand_id
1 'polypeptide(L)'
;DGWQVIRVGDVMFDLVKPCSRCVLTTVSTERGRKHPSGEPLSTLQKFRSADNGDIDFGQNMTARNSGIIRVGDTVEVLSTKPPRPYGAGKVVESVQAPQDSAHSVTIEYEGKVFTGNNQQILLEQLEQQGIRVPYSCRAGICGSCRITLLSGEVAPLKKSALGDNGTILCCSCIPKTDLTLA
;
A
#
# COMPACT_ATOMS: atom_id res chain seq x y z
N ASP A 1 -5.13 -14.93 14.61
CA ASP A 1 -3.74 -14.86 14.12
C ASP A 1 -2.82 -15.96 14.65
N GLY A 2 -3.19 -16.60 15.76
CA GLY A 2 -2.39 -17.67 16.37
C GLY A 2 -2.63 -19.08 15.80
N TRP A 3 -3.44 -19.26 14.79
CA TRP A 3 -3.65 -20.56 14.19
C TRP A 3 -2.49 -20.92 13.26
N GLN A 4 -2.06 -22.18 13.30
CA GLN A 4 -1.00 -22.69 12.46
C GLN A 4 -1.53 -23.72 11.46
N VAL A 5 -2.35 -24.68 11.92
CA VAL A 5 -3.01 -25.68 11.09
C VAL A 5 -4.48 -25.73 11.43
N ILE A 6 -5.33 -25.73 10.43
CA ILE A 6 -6.76 -25.92 10.58
C ILE A 6 -7.27 -27.06 9.71
N ARG A 7 -8.40 -27.64 10.07
CA ARG A 7 -9.19 -28.55 9.24
C ARG A 7 -10.56 -27.93 8.95
N VAL A 8 -10.98 -27.99 7.71
CA VAL A 8 -12.31 -27.58 7.27
C VAL A 8 -12.92 -28.76 6.52
N GLY A 9 -13.96 -29.39 7.11
CA GLY A 9 -14.41 -30.69 6.63
C GLY A 9 -13.27 -31.70 6.63
N ASP A 10 -12.98 -32.29 5.46
CA ASP A 10 -11.88 -33.27 5.29
C ASP A 10 -10.57 -32.66 4.83
N VAL A 11 -10.49 -31.35 4.63
CA VAL A 11 -9.31 -30.67 4.09
C VAL A 11 -8.51 -29.99 5.21
N MET A 12 -7.22 -30.30 5.28
CA MET A 12 -6.28 -29.65 6.18
C MET A 12 -5.55 -28.50 5.48
N PHE A 13 -5.33 -27.39 6.21
CA PHE A 13 -4.64 -26.22 5.72
C PHE A 13 -3.54 -25.76 6.67
N ASP A 14 -2.39 -25.42 6.09
CA ASP A 14 -1.34 -24.65 6.76
C ASP A 14 -1.61 -23.14 6.61
N LEU A 15 -1.60 -22.40 7.70
CA LEU A 15 -1.64 -20.94 7.68
C LEU A 15 -0.21 -20.42 7.55
N VAL A 16 0.19 -20.11 6.32
CA VAL A 16 1.60 -19.83 5.99
C VAL A 16 2.03 -18.43 6.30
N LYS A 17 1.21 -17.42 5.99
CA LYS A 17 1.54 -16.02 6.25
C LYS A 17 0.30 -15.14 6.33
N PRO A 18 0.37 -13.99 7.04
CA PRO A 18 -0.64 -12.95 6.97
C PRO A 18 -0.85 -12.47 5.54
N CYS A 19 -2.06 -12.02 5.24
CA CYS A 19 -2.41 -11.43 3.96
C CYS A 19 -2.36 -9.90 4.06
N SER A 20 -1.33 -9.31 3.47
CA SER A 20 -1.17 -7.88 3.39
C SER A 20 -2.23 -7.26 2.47
N ARG A 21 -2.87 -6.20 2.92
CA ARG A 21 -3.94 -5.50 2.21
C ARG A 21 -3.43 -4.24 1.52
N CYS A 22 -3.85 -4.05 0.30
CA CYS A 22 -3.49 -2.87 -0.49
C CYS A 22 -4.70 -1.94 -0.69
N VAL A 23 -4.46 -0.82 -1.34
CA VAL A 23 -5.49 0.19 -1.63
C VAL A 23 -6.70 -0.35 -2.42
N LEU A 24 -6.56 -1.47 -3.13
CA LEU A 24 -7.69 -2.09 -3.84
C LEU A 24 -8.85 -2.45 -2.91
N THR A 25 -8.58 -2.74 -1.64
CA THR A 25 -9.65 -3.00 -0.66
C THR A 25 -10.54 -1.79 -0.40
N THR A 26 -10.09 -0.59 -0.78
CA THR A 26 -10.88 0.65 -0.65
C THR A 26 -11.75 0.95 -1.87
N VAL A 27 -11.63 0.16 -2.94
CA VAL A 27 -12.36 0.36 -4.19
C VAL A 27 -13.68 -0.39 -4.15
N SER A 28 -14.79 0.33 -4.33
CA SER A 28 -16.11 -0.28 -4.48
C SER A 28 -16.16 -1.13 -5.75
N THR A 29 -16.54 -2.39 -5.65
CA THR A 29 -16.70 -3.30 -6.80
C THR A 29 -17.82 -2.86 -7.74
N GLU A 30 -18.85 -2.19 -7.21
CA GLU A 30 -19.99 -1.71 -7.99
C GLU A 30 -19.70 -0.40 -8.73
N ARG A 31 -18.95 0.51 -8.07
CA ARG A 31 -18.74 1.87 -8.57
C ARG A 31 -17.38 2.10 -9.22
N GLY A 32 -16.43 1.17 -9.04
CA GLY A 32 -15.06 1.31 -9.52
C GLY A 32 -14.31 2.51 -8.93
N ARG A 33 -14.79 3.05 -7.81
CA ARG A 33 -14.23 4.25 -7.16
C ARG A 33 -13.73 3.94 -5.76
N LYS A 34 -12.63 4.59 -5.37
CA LYS A 34 -12.09 4.51 -4.01
C LYS A 34 -13.06 5.13 -3.00
N HIS A 35 -13.09 4.54 -1.80
CA HIS A 35 -13.79 5.14 -0.67
C HIS A 35 -13.14 6.49 -0.30
N PRO A 36 -13.92 7.59 -0.11
CA PRO A 36 -13.36 8.93 0.13
C PRO A 36 -12.41 8.99 1.34
N SER A 37 -12.74 8.26 2.41
CA SER A 37 -11.94 8.18 3.64
C SER A 37 -10.95 7.00 3.64
N GLY A 38 -10.72 6.33 2.51
CA GLY A 38 -9.80 5.20 2.42
C GLY A 38 -10.22 3.94 3.19
N GLU A 39 -11.52 3.81 3.53
CA GLU A 39 -12.02 2.61 4.22
C GLU A 39 -12.12 1.38 3.27
N PRO A 40 -11.94 0.17 3.80
CA PRO A 40 -11.69 -0.24 5.19
C PRO A 40 -10.21 -0.16 5.62
N LEU A 41 -9.31 0.22 4.72
CA LEU A 41 -7.87 0.20 4.98
C LEU A 41 -7.46 1.15 6.12
N SER A 42 -8.07 2.35 6.16
CA SER A 42 -7.84 3.34 7.23
C SER A 42 -8.18 2.80 8.62
N THR A 43 -9.27 2.03 8.73
CA THR A 43 -9.64 1.38 9.98
C THR A 43 -8.69 0.24 10.32
N LEU A 44 -8.34 -0.63 9.37
CA LEU A 44 -7.39 -1.72 9.58
C LEU A 44 -6.01 -1.21 10.04
N GLN A 45 -5.55 -0.10 9.51
CA GLN A 45 -4.27 0.50 9.87
C GLN A 45 -4.15 0.80 11.37
N LYS A 46 -5.25 1.12 12.04
CA LYS A 46 -5.26 1.48 13.46
C LYS A 46 -4.88 0.32 14.39
N PHE A 47 -5.06 -0.93 13.96
CA PHE A 47 -4.85 -2.11 14.82
C PHE A 47 -4.25 -3.33 14.10
N ARG A 48 -3.96 -3.23 12.81
CA ARG A 48 -3.42 -4.34 11.99
C ARG A 48 -2.12 -3.97 11.28
N SER A 49 -1.44 -2.90 11.72
CA SER A 49 -0.15 -2.53 11.16
C SER A 49 0.95 -3.43 11.70
N ALA A 50 1.70 -4.04 10.80
CA ALA A 50 2.89 -4.80 11.09
C ALA A 50 4.13 -3.91 11.15
N ASP A 51 5.22 -4.38 11.77
CA ASP A 51 6.46 -3.62 11.94
C ASP A 51 7.12 -3.19 10.61
N ASN A 52 6.86 -3.96 9.54
CA ASN A 52 7.33 -3.64 8.18
C ASN A 52 6.44 -2.62 7.45
N GLY A 53 5.38 -2.13 8.11
CA GLY A 53 4.43 -1.17 7.55
C GLY A 53 3.28 -1.79 6.74
N ASP A 54 3.22 -3.12 6.63
CA ASP A 54 2.08 -3.79 6.00
C ASP A 54 0.83 -3.70 6.88
N ILE A 55 -0.32 -3.64 6.24
CA ILE A 55 -1.62 -3.73 6.91
C ILE A 55 -2.18 -5.12 6.63
N ASP A 56 -2.13 -5.99 7.63
CA ASP A 56 -2.50 -7.39 7.47
C ASP A 56 -3.95 -7.66 7.88
N PHE A 57 -4.70 -8.34 7.01
CA PHE A 57 -6.04 -8.81 7.34
C PHE A 57 -6.36 -10.12 6.60
N GLY A 58 -6.54 -11.19 7.39
CA GLY A 58 -6.68 -12.55 6.90
C GLY A 58 -5.35 -13.30 6.85
N GLN A 59 -5.41 -14.54 6.40
CA GLN A 59 -4.27 -15.46 6.31
C GLN A 59 -4.25 -16.13 4.95
N ASN A 60 -3.07 -16.26 4.38
CA ASN A 60 -2.85 -17.14 3.23
C ASN A 60 -2.67 -18.58 3.72
N MET A 61 -3.32 -19.49 3.05
CA MET A 61 -3.33 -20.92 3.43
C MET A 61 -2.91 -21.79 2.26
N THR A 62 -2.29 -22.93 2.58
CA THR A 62 -1.95 -23.99 1.63
C THR A 62 -2.65 -25.26 2.06
N ALA A 63 -3.42 -25.89 1.16
CA ALA A 63 -4.05 -27.17 1.43
C ALA A 63 -3.00 -28.29 1.42
N ARG A 64 -3.08 -29.20 2.43
CA ARG A 64 -2.22 -30.41 2.53
C ARG A 64 -2.74 -31.56 1.71
N ASN A 65 -4.04 -31.59 1.46
CA ASN A 65 -4.72 -32.66 0.73
C ASN A 65 -5.84 -32.09 -0.14
N SER A 66 -6.25 -32.84 -1.13
CA SER A 66 -7.40 -32.53 -1.96
C SER A 66 -8.70 -32.88 -1.23
N GLY A 67 -9.77 -32.15 -1.50
CA GLY A 67 -11.08 -32.39 -0.95
C GLY A 67 -12.07 -31.29 -1.34
N ILE A 68 -13.29 -31.39 -0.85
CA ILE A 68 -14.35 -30.41 -1.08
C ILE A 68 -14.70 -29.79 0.26
N ILE A 69 -14.69 -28.47 0.31
CA ILE A 69 -15.19 -27.67 1.43
C ILE A 69 -16.52 -27.04 1.04
N ARG A 70 -17.44 -26.95 2.00
CA ARG A 70 -18.78 -26.38 1.80
C ARG A 70 -19.06 -25.31 2.83
N VAL A 71 -19.95 -24.39 2.49
CA VAL A 71 -20.47 -23.44 3.46
C VAL A 71 -21.20 -24.22 4.57
N GLY A 72 -20.82 -23.96 5.81
CA GLY A 72 -21.33 -24.68 6.98
C GLY A 72 -20.42 -25.78 7.51
N ASP A 73 -19.34 -26.14 6.81
CA ASP A 73 -18.35 -27.09 7.31
C ASP A 73 -17.69 -26.54 8.60
N THR A 74 -17.48 -27.43 9.56
CA THR A 74 -16.82 -27.07 10.82
C THR A 74 -15.35 -26.74 10.58
N VAL A 75 -14.89 -25.62 11.16
CA VAL A 75 -13.48 -25.25 11.20
C VAL A 75 -12.89 -25.71 12.53
N GLU A 76 -11.94 -26.60 12.49
CA GLU A 76 -11.22 -27.12 13.65
C GLU A 76 -9.78 -26.64 13.65
N VAL A 77 -9.33 -26.08 14.78
CA VAL A 77 -7.93 -25.64 14.95
C VAL A 77 -7.11 -26.81 15.48
N LEU A 78 -6.22 -27.34 14.64
CA LEU A 78 -5.40 -28.50 14.98
C LEU A 78 -4.10 -28.13 15.70
N SER A 79 -3.52 -26.98 15.35
CA SER A 79 -2.33 -26.45 16.04
C SER A 79 -2.30 -24.93 16.00
N THR A 80 -1.62 -24.34 16.99
CA THR A 80 -1.45 -22.91 17.16
C THR A 80 0.03 -22.52 17.21
N LYS A 81 0.29 -21.25 16.94
CA LYS A 81 1.60 -20.60 17.05
C LYS A 81 1.43 -19.25 17.76
N PRO A 82 2.50 -18.67 18.33
CA PRO A 82 2.40 -17.31 18.84
C PRO A 82 1.84 -16.36 17.79
N PRO A 83 0.81 -15.55 18.13
CA PRO A 83 0.26 -14.58 17.18
C PRO A 83 1.30 -13.54 16.84
N ARG A 84 1.27 -13.06 15.59
CA ARG A 84 2.10 -11.91 15.20
C ARG A 84 1.64 -10.69 16.01
N PRO A 85 2.57 -9.96 16.64
CA PRO A 85 2.22 -8.71 17.29
C PRO A 85 1.82 -7.68 16.22
N TYR A 86 0.69 -7.03 16.43
CA TYR A 86 0.30 -5.85 15.68
C TYR A 86 0.31 -4.69 16.67
N GLY A 87 1.00 -3.63 16.33
CA GLY A 87 0.84 -2.37 17.03
C GLY A 87 -0.48 -1.72 16.62
N ALA A 88 -1.08 -0.87 17.49
CA ALA A 88 -1.73 0.32 16.96
C ALA A 88 -0.66 0.93 16.05
N GLY A 89 -0.94 0.91 14.74
CA GLY A 89 0.08 1.30 13.78
C GLY A 89 0.80 2.46 14.39
N LYS A 90 2.12 2.43 14.55
CA LYS A 90 2.80 3.69 14.63
C LYS A 90 2.08 4.44 13.53
N VAL A 91 1.17 5.33 13.94
CA VAL A 91 0.72 6.37 13.03
C VAL A 91 2.05 6.67 12.40
N VAL A 92 2.29 6.08 11.19
CA VAL A 92 3.43 6.57 10.42
C VAL A 92 3.08 8.00 10.53
N GLU A 93 3.77 8.68 11.49
CA GLU A 93 3.54 10.09 11.66
C GLU A 93 3.33 10.47 10.25
N SER A 94 2.03 10.66 9.95
CA SER A 94 1.65 10.99 8.60
C SER A 94 2.68 12.02 8.35
N VAL A 95 3.70 11.69 7.51
CA VAL A 95 4.79 12.64 7.33
C VAL A 95 3.98 13.82 6.99
N GLN A 96 3.80 14.66 8.01
CA GLN A 96 2.81 15.72 7.99
C GLN A 96 3.18 16.37 6.69
N ALA A 97 2.23 16.30 5.75
CA ALA A 97 2.45 16.92 4.46
C ALA A 97 3.16 18.21 4.83
N PRO A 98 4.42 18.38 4.45
CA PRO A 98 5.33 19.32 5.10
C PRO A 98 4.54 20.53 5.42
N GLN A 99 4.53 21.00 6.70
CA GLN A 99 3.71 22.15 7.13
C GLN A 99 4.22 23.44 6.46
N ASP A 100 4.96 23.26 5.38
CA ASP A 100 5.26 24.30 4.42
C ASP A 100 3.93 24.77 3.85
N SER A 101 3.71 26.06 3.90
CA SER A 101 2.57 26.73 3.29
C SER A 101 2.33 26.15 1.89
N ALA A 102 1.08 25.74 1.61
CA ALA A 102 0.74 25.18 0.31
C ALA A 102 1.24 26.12 -0.80
N HIS A 103 2.13 25.62 -1.64
CA HIS A 103 2.67 26.36 -2.78
C HIS A 103 2.64 25.51 -4.04
N SER A 104 2.61 26.20 -5.16
CA SER A 104 2.68 25.58 -6.48
C SER A 104 4.13 25.20 -6.79
N VAL A 105 4.32 24.10 -7.46
CA VAL A 105 5.61 23.62 -7.98
C VAL A 105 5.48 23.33 -9.48
N THR A 106 6.54 23.55 -10.21
CA THR A 106 6.61 23.16 -11.63
C THR A 106 7.09 21.72 -11.72
N ILE A 107 6.36 20.88 -12.45
CA ILE A 107 6.73 19.49 -12.67
C ILE A 107 6.92 19.26 -14.16
N GLU A 108 8.11 18.79 -14.53
CA GLU A 108 8.46 18.35 -15.87
C GLU A 108 8.63 16.83 -15.88
N TYR A 109 7.92 16.15 -16.78
CA TYR A 109 8.04 14.71 -17.01
C TYR A 109 8.04 14.42 -18.50
N GLU A 110 9.12 13.82 -19.01
CA GLU A 110 9.28 13.47 -20.44
C GLU A 110 8.95 14.64 -21.39
N GLY A 111 9.40 15.85 -21.05
CA GLY A 111 9.17 17.06 -21.83
C GLY A 111 7.78 17.71 -21.69
N LYS A 112 6.89 17.14 -20.87
CA LYS A 112 5.64 17.78 -20.49
C LYS A 112 5.81 18.56 -19.21
N VAL A 113 5.47 19.85 -19.25
CA VAL A 113 5.58 20.76 -18.09
C VAL A 113 4.17 21.13 -17.62
N PHE A 114 3.93 21.06 -16.32
CA PHE A 114 2.67 21.46 -15.70
C PHE A 114 2.88 22.00 -14.30
N THR A 115 1.89 22.72 -13.80
CA THR A 115 1.87 23.23 -12.42
C THR A 115 1.23 22.19 -11.50
N GLY A 116 2.00 21.71 -10.54
CA GLY A 116 1.55 20.86 -9.44
C GLY A 116 1.56 21.60 -8.10
N ASN A 117 1.58 20.86 -7.01
CA ASN A 117 1.61 21.40 -5.66
C ASN A 117 2.40 20.50 -4.70
N ASN A 118 2.75 21.05 -3.54
CA ASN A 118 3.49 20.35 -2.48
C ASN A 118 2.58 19.64 -1.45
N GLN A 119 1.32 19.38 -1.77
CA GLN A 119 0.34 18.77 -0.85
C GLN A 119 -0.15 17.40 -1.33
N GLN A 120 -0.09 17.14 -2.63
CA GLN A 120 -0.61 15.92 -3.23
C GLN A 120 0.51 14.96 -3.63
N ILE A 121 0.20 13.68 -3.62
CA ILE A 121 1.10 12.63 -4.09
C ILE A 121 1.43 12.85 -5.58
N LEU A 122 2.71 12.73 -5.93
CA LEU A 122 3.21 12.98 -7.29
C LEU A 122 2.50 12.13 -8.35
N LEU A 123 2.23 10.84 -8.09
CA LEU A 123 1.50 9.98 -9.02
C LEU A 123 0.11 10.53 -9.35
N GLU A 124 -0.60 11.05 -8.35
CA GLU A 124 -1.95 11.61 -8.56
C GLU A 124 -1.93 12.87 -9.41
N GLN A 125 -0.91 13.70 -9.23
CA GLN A 125 -0.72 14.91 -10.03
C GLN A 125 -0.37 14.58 -11.49
N LEU A 126 0.48 13.58 -11.73
CA LEU A 126 0.79 13.08 -13.07
C LEU A 126 -0.46 12.51 -13.76
N GLU A 127 -1.26 11.72 -13.06
CA GLU A 127 -2.52 11.16 -13.59
C GLU A 127 -3.54 12.26 -13.93
N GLN A 128 -3.66 13.31 -13.13
CA GLN A 128 -4.54 14.46 -13.39
C GLN A 128 -4.17 15.18 -14.70
N GLN A 129 -2.91 15.13 -15.10
CA GLN A 129 -2.41 15.68 -16.37
C GLN A 129 -2.48 14.67 -17.54
N GLY A 130 -3.12 13.53 -17.32
CA GLY A 130 -3.24 12.47 -18.33
C GLY A 130 -1.93 11.72 -18.58
N ILE A 131 -0.93 11.88 -17.72
CA ILE A 131 0.35 11.17 -17.80
C ILE A 131 0.17 9.80 -17.15
N ARG A 132 0.45 8.74 -17.90
CA ARG A 132 0.31 7.35 -17.45
C ARG A 132 1.65 6.80 -16.99
N VAL A 133 1.88 6.81 -15.69
CA VAL A 133 2.99 6.08 -15.08
C VAL A 133 2.50 4.69 -14.68
N PRO A 134 3.20 3.60 -15.02
CA PRO A 134 2.84 2.26 -14.55
C PRO A 134 2.77 2.23 -13.02
N TYR A 135 1.73 1.64 -12.45
CA TYR A 135 1.62 1.43 -11.02
C TYR A 135 0.83 0.16 -10.69
N SER A 136 1.01 -0.35 -9.48
CA SER A 136 0.25 -1.50 -8.97
C SER A 136 -0.26 -1.25 -7.54
N CYS A 137 0.62 -1.23 -6.53
CA CYS A 137 0.20 -1.19 -5.13
C CYS A 137 -0.21 0.19 -4.61
N ARG A 138 0.24 1.29 -5.21
CA ARG A 138 0.09 2.69 -4.73
C ARG A 138 0.50 2.91 -3.26
N ALA A 139 1.35 2.04 -2.73
CA ALA A 139 1.74 2.01 -1.33
C ALA A 139 3.26 2.15 -1.11
N GLY A 140 4.02 2.47 -2.16
CA GLY A 140 5.47 2.63 -2.07
C GLY A 140 6.25 1.34 -1.83
N ILE A 141 5.75 0.18 -2.30
CA ILE A 141 6.33 -1.14 -2.01
C ILE A 141 6.74 -1.89 -3.27
N CYS A 142 5.84 -2.01 -4.26
CA CYS A 142 6.04 -2.94 -5.39
C CYS A 142 7.05 -2.46 -6.45
N GLY A 143 7.40 -1.19 -6.46
CA GLY A 143 8.36 -0.64 -7.42
C GLY A 143 7.79 -0.30 -8.81
N SER A 144 6.53 -0.65 -9.12
CA SER A 144 5.95 -0.45 -10.46
C SER A 144 5.86 1.02 -10.90
N CYS A 145 5.78 1.96 -9.95
CA CYS A 145 5.71 3.40 -10.22
C CYS A 145 7.06 4.10 -10.06
N ARG A 146 8.14 3.38 -10.32
CA ARG A 146 9.49 3.91 -10.23
C ARG A 146 9.78 4.82 -11.42
N ILE A 147 10.24 6.03 -11.12
CA ILE A 147 10.69 7.03 -12.09
C ILE A 147 12.00 7.63 -11.60
N THR A 148 12.73 8.28 -12.49
CA THR A 148 13.99 8.94 -12.15
C THR A 148 13.74 10.41 -11.80
N LEU A 149 14.21 10.84 -10.65
CA LEU A 149 14.28 12.25 -10.27
C LEU A 149 15.59 12.84 -10.78
N LEU A 150 15.52 13.66 -11.82
CA LEU A 150 16.69 14.31 -12.43
C LEU A 150 17.07 15.56 -11.66
N SER A 151 16.10 16.34 -11.20
CA SER A 151 16.34 17.52 -10.36
C SER A 151 15.17 17.81 -9.44
N GLY A 152 15.42 18.55 -8.37
CA GLY A 152 14.44 18.93 -7.35
C GLY A 152 14.45 18.01 -6.14
N GLU A 153 13.48 18.21 -5.24
CA GLU A 153 13.33 17.47 -4.00
C GLU A 153 11.90 16.97 -3.81
N VAL A 154 11.78 15.78 -3.24
CA VAL A 154 10.51 15.17 -2.84
C VAL A 154 10.52 14.80 -1.36
N ALA A 155 9.36 14.85 -0.72
CA ALA A 155 9.14 14.28 0.60
C ALA A 155 8.66 12.84 0.44
N PRO A 156 9.46 11.82 0.82
CA PRO A 156 9.04 10.44 0.76
C PRO A 156 8.07 10.14 1.91
N LEU A 157 6.94 9.52 1.62
CA LEU A 157 6.00 9.04 2.62
C LEU A 157 6.49 7.75 3.31
N LYS A 158 7.46 7.07 2.70
CA LYS A 158 8.13 5.86 3.23
C LYS A 158 9.58 5.86 2.80
N LYS A 159 10.47 5.31 3.64
CA LYS A 159 11.90 5.16 3.30
C LYS A 159 12.13 4.38 2.00
N SER A 160 11.26 3.36 1.74
CA SER A 160 11.28 2.56 0.51
C SER A 160 10.91 3.33 -0.76
N ALA A 161 10.39 4.55 -0.63
CA ALA A 161 10.02 5.37 -1.78
C ALA A 161 11.22 6.00 -2.49
N LEU A 162 12.37 6.10 -1.81
CA LEU A 162 13.63 6.53 -2.40
C LEU A 162 14.43 5.28 -2.76
N GLY A 163 14.83 5.19 -4.01
CA GLY A 163 15.70 4.13 -4.51
C GLY A 163 17.11 4.65 -4.78
N ASP A 164 18.00 3.74 -5.16
CA ASP A 164 19.36 4.07 -5.58
C ASP A 164 19.35 4.89 -6.88
N ASN A 165 20.44 5.63 -7.12
CA ASN A 165 20.65 6.40 -8.35
C ASN A 165 19.56 7.44 -8.68
N GLY A 166 19.00 8.09 -7.67
CA GLY A 166 17.98 9.15 -7.87
C GLY A 166 16.63 8.64 -8.32
N THR A 167 16.32 7.35 -8.15
CA THR A 167 14.98 6.83 -8.47
C THR A 167 14.02 7.01 -7.31
N ILE A 168 12.75 7.28 -7.62
CA ILE A 168 11.68 7.47 -6.64
C ILE A 168 10.45 6.64 -7.00
N LEU A 169 9.65 6.29 -6.01
CA LEU A 169 8.31 5.71 -6.22
C LEU A 169 7.28 6.84 -6.16
N CYS A 170 6.83 7.33 -7.30
CA CYS A 170 5.98 8.52 -7.38
C CYS A 170 4.64 8.35 -6.63
N CYS A 171 4.17 7.13 -6.39
CA CYS A 171 2.97 6.87 -5.58
C CYS A 171 3.18 7.09 -4.06
N SER A 172 4.41 7.37 -3.63
CA SER A 172 4.75 7.53 -2.21
C SER A 172 5.70 8.71 -1.99
N CYS A 173 5.67 9.68 -2.87
CA CYS A 173 6.42 10.93 -2.78
C CYS A 173 5.51 12.13 -3.02
N ILE A 174 5.77 13.22 -2.31
CA ILE A 174 5.13 14.53 -2.49
C ILE A 174 6.20 15.51 -2.98
N PRO A 175 5.95 16.32 -4.01
CA PRO A 175 6.88 17.35 -4.46
C PRO A 175 7.19 18.35 -3.33
N LYS A 176 8.44 18.76 -3.19
CA LYS A 176 8.85 19.86 -2.29
C LYS A 176 9.25 21.10 -3.04
N THR A 177 9.90 20.91 -4.16
CA THR A 177 10.39 21.97 -5.06
C THR A 177 9.96 21.67 -6.49
N ASP A 178 10.32 22.52 -7.43
CA ASP A 178 10.21 22.19 -8.85
C ASP A 178 10.95 20.89 -9.16
N LEU A 179 10.34 20.03 -9.98
CA LEU A 179 10.85 18.69 -10.31
C LEU A 179 11.08 18.53 -11.81
N THR A 180 12.19 17.89 -12.15
CA THR A 180 12.42 17.31 -13.49
C THR A 180 12.55 15.79 -13.35
N LEU A 181 11.75 15.05 -14.11
CA LEU A 181 11.55 13.61 -13.99
C LEU A 181 11.72 12.92 -15.36
N ALA A 182 12.20 11.66 -15.33
CA ALA A 182 12.32 10.79 -16.50
C ALA A 182 11.89 9.34 -16.18
#